data_e19bd0280b37c92f6debab678f57f1df
#
_entry.id   e19bd0280b37c92f6debab678f57f1df
#
_cell.length_a   1.000
_cell.length_b   1.000
_cell.length_c   1.000
_cell.angle_alpha   90.00
_cell.angle_beta   90.00
_cell.angle_gamma   90.00
#
_symmetry.space_group_name_H-M   'P 1'
#
loop_
_entity.id
_entity.type
_entity.pdbx_description
1 polymer ?
#
loop_
_entity_poly.entity_id
_entity_poly.type
_entity_poly.pdbx_seq_one_letter_code
_entity_poly.pdbx_strand_id
1 'polypeptide(L)'
;RQRQMCIRDSVRIAFIREKIINHFNINPSDENPFNKISLLDVGCGGGLLCEPMSKLGANVTGIDIVEKNIKTASAHAEENKLPIKYQVNTVEELATKKTKYDVILNMEVIEHVSDVSLFIKSCSHLLSKDGIMIFASLNRTLTSYGLAIIGVEYILGWLPRGTHDWNKFITPDELKVLFKSNQLKICLLYTSDAADE
;
A
#
# COMPACT_ATOMS: atom_id res chain seq x y z
N ARG A 1 13.90 18.07 -0.25
CA ARG A 1 12.61 17.33 -0.37
C ARG A 1 12.78 16.02 -1.17
N GLN A 2 13.34 16.05 -2.37
CA GLN A 2 13.56 14.83 -3.19
C GLN A 2 14.44 13.77 -2.49
N ARG A 3 15.52 14.15 -1.80
CA ARG A 3 16.39 13.21 -1.07
C ARG A 3 15.69 12.50 0.10
N GLN A 4 14.82 13.17 0.85
CA GLN A 4 14.10 12.55 1.96
C GLN A 4 12.98 11.59 1.47
N MET A 5 12.33 11.92 0.36
CA MET A 5 11.39 11.02 -0.30
C MET A 5 12.08 9.74 -0.79
N CYS A 6 13.24 9.86 -1.46
CA CYS A 6 14.03 8.70 -1.92
C CYS A 6 14.48 7.77 -0.77
N ILE A 7 14.83 8.32 0.40
CA ILE A 7 15.28 7.51 1.55
C ILE A 7 14.08 6.75 2.15
N ARG A 8 12.96 7.40 2.37
CA ARG A 8 11.73 6.74 2.88
C ARG A 8 11.24 5.64 1.94
N ASP A 9 11.25 5.89 0.65
CA ASP A 9 10.81 4.92 -0.35
C ASP A 9 11.78 3.74 -0.44
N SER A 10 13.09 3.95 -0.33
CA SER A 10 14.07 2.86 -0.33
C SER A 10 13.92 1.95 0.90
N VAL A 11 13.66 2.51 2.09
CA VAL A 11 13.39 1.72 3.32
C VAL A 11 12.09 0.94 3.19
N ARG A 12 11.03 1.57 2.68
CA ARG A 12 9.73 0.93 2.44
C ARG A 12 9.84 -0.22 1.45
N ILE A 13 10.53 -0.02 0.33
CA ILE A 13 10.78 -1.05 -0.68
C ILE A 13 11.58 -2.22 -0.09
N ALA A 14 12.64 -1.93 0.67
CA ALA A 14 13.45 -2.96 1.32
C ALA A 14 12.62 -3.80 2.30
N PHE A 15 11.78 -3.16 3.11
CA PHE A 15 10.86 -3.83 4.02
C PHE A 15 9.87 -4.74 3.28
N ILE A 16 9.19 -4.20 2.26
CA ILE A 16 8.23 -4.98 1.45
C ILE A 16 8.93 -6.18 0.82
N ARG A 17 10.11 -5.97 0.22
CA ARG A 17 10.92 -7.03 -0.38
C ARG A 17 11.26 -8.13 0.65
N GLU A 18 11.73 -7.75 1.83
CA GLU A 18 12.05 -8.70 2.91
C GLU A 18 10.84 -9.53 3.31
N LYS A 19 9.67 -8.89 3.52
CA LYS A 19 8.45 -9.60 3.93
C LYS A 19 7.96 -10.59 2.88
N ILE A 20 8.02 -10.21 1.58
CA ILE A 20 7.65 -11.11 0.48
C ILE A 20 8.63 -12.30 0.41
N ILE A 21 9.95 -12.05 0.47
CA ILE A 21 10.98 -13.09 0.46
C ILE A 21 10.76 -14.11 1.57
N ASN A 22 10.58 -13.61 2.80
CA ASN A 22 10.40 -14.47 3.97
C ASN A 22 9.08 -15.25 3.92
N HIS A 23 7.99 -14.62 3.46
CA HIS A 23 6.67 -15.26 3.39
C HIS A 23 6.63 -16.41 2.38
N PHE A 24 7.18 -16.20 1.19
CA PHE A 24 7.19 -17.19 0.12
C PHE A 24 8.45 -18.07 0.09
N ASN A 25 9.34 -17.91 1.07
CA ASN A 25 10.62 -18.63 1.15
C ASN A 25 11.44 -18.56 -0.14
N ILE A 26 11.55 -17.33 -0.69
CA ILE A 26 12.25 -17.03 -1.94
C ILE A 26 13.75 -16.89 -1.64
N ASN A 27 14.59 -17.39 -2.56
CA ASN A 27 16.04 -17.14 -2.47
C ASN A 27 16.33 -15.66 -2.79
N PRO A 28 16.87 -14.87 -1.83
CA PRO A 28 17.12 -13.44 -2.02
C PRO A 28 18.19 -13.12 -3.06
N SER A 29 19.00 -14.11 -3.46
CA SER A 29 20.08 -13.97 -4.43
C SER A 29 19.66 -14.26 -5.86
N ASP A 30 18.41 -14.64 -6.11
CA ASP A 30 17.89 -14.83 -7.46
C ASP A 30 17.88 -13.51 -8.22
N GLU A 31 18.18 -13.53 -9.50
CA GLU A 31 18.19 -12.35 -10.36
C GLU A 31 16.81 -11.71 -10.47
N ASN A 32 15.76 -12.54 -10.56
CA ASN A 32 14.37 -12.12 -10.60
C ASN A 32 13.56 -12.82 -9.50
N PRO A 33 13.74 -12.43 -8.23
CA PRO A 33 13.20 -13.17 -7.09
C PRO A 33 11.66 -13.24 -7.09
N PHE A 34 11.00 -12.30 -7.75
CA PHE A 34 9.54 -12.21 -7.79
C PHE A 34 8.90 -12.71 -9.11
N ASN A 35 9.62 -13.46 -9.93
CA ASN A 35 9.15 -13.90 -11.26
C ASN A 35 7.86 -14.73 -11.24
N LYS A 36 7.48 -15.29 -10.08
CA LYS A 36 6.24 -16.07 -9.89
C LYS A 36 5.20 -15.35 -9.04
N ILE A 37 5.46 -14.12 -8.63
CA ILE A 37 4.60 -13.34 -7.75
C ILE A 37 3.67 -12.46 -8.58
N SER A 38 2.37 -12.61 -8.39
CA SER A 38 1.36 -11.66 -8.84
C SER A 38 1.10 -10.63 -7.73
N LEU A 39 1.28 -9.34 -8.06
CA LEU A 39 1.21 -8.24 -7.10
C LEU A 39 0.17 -7.22 -7.52
N LEU A 40 -0.69 -6.84 -6.58
CA LEU A 40 -1.62 -5.71 -6.69
C LEU A 40 -1.16 -4.57 -5.78
N ASP A 41 -1.02 -3.37 -6.34
CA ASP A 41 -0.79 -2.14 -5.59
C ASP A 41 -2.07 -1.29 -5.64
N VAL A 42 -2.75 -1.18 -4.50
CA VAL A 42 -4.01 -0.44 -4.37
C VAL A 42 -3.69 1.00 -3.98
N GLY A 43 -4.21 1.96 -4.75
CA GLY A 43 -3.85 3.37 -4.60
C GLY A 43 -2.41 3.62 -5.06
N CYS A 44 -2.01 3.03 -6.20
CA CYS A 44 -0.60 3.02 -6.65
C CYS A 44 -0.02 4.40 -6.97
N GLY A 45 -0.84 5.45 -7.04
CA GLY A 45 -0.38 6.80 -7.36
C GLY A 45 0.42 6.85 -8.66
N GLY A 46 1.61 7.44 -8.62
CA GLY A 46 2.54 7.52 -9.74
C GLY A 46 3.37 6.26 -10.00
N GLY A 47 3.07 5.12 -9.35
CA GLY A 47 3.75 3.85 -9.59
C GLY A 47 5.05 3.63 -8.81
N LEU A 48 5.29 4.40 -7.75
CA LEU A 48 6.55 4.38 -6.99
C LEU A 48 6.89 2.99 -6.40
N LEU A 49 5.90 2.18 -6.04
CA LEU A 49 6.11 0.82 -5.56
C LEU A 49 5.99 -0.21 -6.69
N CYS A 50 5.12 0.04 -7.65
CA CYS A 50 4.93 -0.86 -8.79
C CYS A 50 6.22 -1.09 -9.58
N GLU A 51 6.97 -0.02 -9.89
CA GLU A 51 8.19 -0.13 -10.71
C GLU A 51 9.28 -0.98 -10.06
N PRO A 52 9.71 -0.75 -8.79
CA PRO A 52 10.73 -1.59 -8.17
C PRO A 52 10.27 -3.05 -8.00
N MET A 53 8.98 -3.32 -7.75
CA MET A 53 8.46 -4.68 -7.69
C MET A 53 8.50 -5.35 -9.06
N SER A 54 8.18 -4.63 -10.12
CA SER A 54 8.30 -5.13 -11.50
C SER A 54 9.76 -5.40 -11.90
N LYS A 55 10.70 -4.55 -11.48
CA LYS A 55 12.15 -4.76 -11.69
C LYS A 55 12.68 -6.01 -10.95
N LEU A 56 12.05 -6.42 -9.87
CA LEU A 56 12.33 -7.67 -9.17
C LEU A 56 11.64 -8.89 -9.83
N GLY A 57 10.91 -8.69 -10.91
CA GLY A 57 10.28 -9.74 -11.71
C GLY A 57 8.80 -10.00 -11.41
N ALA A 58 8.16 -9.27 -10.49
CA ALA A 58 6.74 -9.46 -10.19
C ALA A 58 5.83 -9.10 -11.38
N ASN A 59 4.73 -9.85 -11.54
CA ASN A 59 3.63 -9.48 -12.43
C ASN A 59 2.74 -8.46 -11.71
N VAL A 60 2.97 -7.17 -11.97
CA VAL A 60 2.39 -6.07 -11.22
C VAL A 60 1.14 -5.52 -11.89
N THR A 61 0.09 -5.35 -11.09
CA THR A 61 -1.09 -4.55 -11.41
C THR A 61 -1.17 -3.38 -10.42
N GLY A 62 -1.23 -2.15 -10.92
CA GLY A 62 -1.47 -0.94 -10.11
C GLY A 62 -2.87 -0.39 -10.39
N ILE A 63 -3.62 -0.08 -9.34
CA ILE A 63 -4.92 0.59 -9.46
C ILE A 63 -4.93 1.90 -8.68
N ASP A 64 -5.59 2.90 -9.23
CA ASP A 64 -5.84 4.18 -8.56
C ASP A 64 -7.15 4.77 -9.11
N ILE A 65 -7.89 5.50 -8.29
CA ILE A 65 -9.15 6.16 -8.72
C ILE A 65 -8.88 7.45 -9.51
N VAL A 66 -7.67 7.99 -9.40
CA VAL A 66 -7.29 9.26 -10.05
C VAL A 66 -6.64 8.95 -11.40
N GLU A 67 -7.35 9.25 -12.48
CA GLU A 67 -6.89 9.01 -13.86
C GLU A 67 -5.52 9.65 -14.15
N LYS A 68 -5.26 10.86 -13.60
CA LYS A 68 -3.98 11.55 -13.76
C LYS A 68 -2.82 10.74 -13.19
N ASN A 69 -3.02 10.08 -12.04
CA ASN A 69 -2.00 9.23 -11.43
C ASN A 69 -1.68 8.05 -12.35
N ILE A 70 -2.70 7.37 -12.85
CA ILE A 70 -2.57 6.23 -13.78
C ILE A 70 -1.86 6.64 -15.08
N LYS A 71 -2.20 7.80 -15.65
CA LYS A 71 -1.49 8.31 -16.84
C LYS A 71 -0.01 8.55 -16.57
N THR A 72 0.33 9.14 -15.42
CA THR A 72 1.71 9.39 -15.02
C THR A 72 2.46 8.07 -14.81
N ALA A 73 1.89 7.13 -14.05
CA ALA A 73 2.48 5.82 -13.80
C ALA A 73 2.70 5.02 -15.10
N SER A 74 1.72 5.04 -16.01
CA SER A 74 1.82 4.35 -17.30
C SER A 74 2.93 4.94 -18.18
N ALA A 75 3.05 6.26 -18.26
CA ALA A 75 4.11 6.92 -19.02
C ALA A 75 5.51 6.57 -18.49
N HIS A 76 5.70 6.56 -17.17
CA HIS A 76 6.96 6.15 -16.54
C HIS A 76 7.29 4.68 -16.80
N ALA A 77 6.30 3.80 -16.69
CA ALA A 77 6.51 2.37 -16.96
C ALA A 77 6.88 2.11 -18.43
N GLU A 78 6.24 2.82 -19.37
CA GLU A 78 6.55 2.74 -20.79
C GLU A 78 7.98 3.24 -21.09
N GLU A 79 8.37 4.38 -20.54
CA GLU A 79 9.73 4.93 -20.65
C GLU A 79 10.78 3.95 -20.13
N ASN A 80 10.51 3.28 -18.99
CA ASN A 80 11.39 2.29 -18.38
C ASN A 80 11.20 0.87 -18.94
N LYS A 81 10.31 0.66 -19.91
CA LYS A 81 9.99 -0.65 -20.53
C LYS A 81 9.57 -1.71 -19.51
N LEU A 82 8.80 -1.31 -18.51
CA LEU A 82 8.30 -2.20 -17.45
C LEU A 82 6.90 -2.72 -17.80
N PRO A 83 6.65 -4.05 -17.75
CA PRO A 83 5.38 -4.66 -18.14
C PRO A 83 4.34 -4.57 -17.01
N ILE A 84 4.04 -3.34 -16.54
CA ILE A 84 3.09 -3.09 -15.46
C ILE A 84 1.71 -2.80 -16.04
N LYS A 85 0.67 -3.39 -15.44
CA LYS A 85 -0.73 -3.13 -15.81
C LYS A 85 -1.31 -2.05 -14.89
N TYR A 86 -1.52 -0.85 -15.40
CA TYR A 86 -2.19 0.22 -14.67
C TYR A 86 -3.65 0.36 -15.08
N GLN A 87 -4.55 0.58 -14.11
CA GLN A 87 -5.98 0.73 -14.35
C GLN A 87 -6.59 1.79 -13.44
N VAL A 88 -7.44 2.65 -13.99
CA VAL A 88 -8.34 3.48 -13.19
C VAL A 88 -9.45 2.57 -12.67
N ASN A 89 -9.39 2.24 -11.38
CA ASN A 89 -10.33 1.27 -10.79
C ASN A 89 -10.34 1.41 -9.27
N THR A 90 -11.41 0.95 -8.64
CA THR A 90 -11.47 0.71 -7.19
C THR A 90 -11.17 -0.76 -6.89
N VAL A 91 -10.80 -1.06 -5.64
CA VAL A 91 -10.58 -2.45 -5.21
C VAL A 91 -11.89 -3.24 -5.18
N GLU A 92 -13.01 -2.57 -4.89
CA GLU A 92 -14.36 -3.14 -4.85
C GLU A 92 -14.79 -3.62 -6.25
N GLU A 93 -14.58 -2.78 -7.27
CA GLU A 93 -14.86 -3.14 -8.66
C GLU A 93 -13.95 -4.26 -9.14
N LEU A 94 -12.64 -4.21 -8.78
CA LEU A 94 -11.71 -5.26 -9.13
C LEU A 94 -12.09 -6.59 -8.49
N ALA A 95 -12.60 -6.58 -7.25
CA ALA A 95 -13.03 -7.77 -6.53
C ALA A 95 -14.23 -8.51 -7.17
N THR A 96 -14.96 -7.87 -8.09
CA THR A 96 -15.99 -8.56 -8.89
C THR A 96 -15.41 -9.52 -9.91
N LYS A 97 -14.12 -9.37 -10.24
CA LYS A 97 -13.39 -10.24 -11.18
C LYS A 97 -12.83 -11.45 -10.42
N LYS A 98 -12.63 -12.58 -11.13
CA LYS A 98 -12.07 -13.81 -10.54
C LYS A 98 -10.54 -13.80 -10.40
N THR A 99 -9.91 -12.61 -10.49
CA THR A 99 -8.46 -12.50 -10.40
C THR A 99 -8.01 -12.59 -8.94
N LYS A 100 -6.87 -13.24 -8.70
CA LYS A 100 -6.24 -13.37 -7.39
C LYS A 100 -4.82 -12.86 -7.45
N TYR A 101 -4.31 -12.36 -6.33
CA TYR A 101 -2.95 -11.85 -6.21
C TYR A 101 -2.25 -12.49 -5.02
N ASP A 102 -0.97 -12.79 -5.18
CA ASP A 102 -0.14 -13.37 -4.12
C ASP A 102 0.26 -12.30 -3.10
N VAL A 103 0.44 -11.07 -3.59
CA VAL A 103 0.78 -9.91 -2.75
C VAL A 103 -0.19 -8.78 -3.03
N ILE A 104 -0.73 -8.17 -1.97
CA ILE A 104 -1.51 -6.94 -2.06
C ILE A 104 -0.84 -5.87 -1.20
N LEU A 105 -0.52 -4.74 -1.81
CA LEU A 105 0.00 -3.55 -1.12
C LEU A 105 -1.12 -2.54 -0.93
N ASN A 106 -1.23 -2.00 0.29
CA ASN A 106 -2.16 -0.94 0.68
C ASN A 106 -1.39 0.09 1.51
N MET A 107 -0.80 1.07 0.82
CA MET A 107 0.11 2.02 1.45
C MET A 107 -0.54 3.40 1.52
N GLU A 108 -1.00 3.79 2.72
CA GLU A 108 -1.64 5.09 2.98
C GLU A 108 -2.91 5.33 2.14
N VAL A 109 -3.77 4.30 2.02
CA VAL A 109 -5.00 4.34 1.23
C VAL A 109 -6.23 4.38 2.11
N ILE A 110 -6.23 3.67 3.24
CA ILE A 110 -7.42 3.41 4.05
C ILE A 110 -8.05 4.70 4.60
N GLU A 111 -7.27 5.73 4.82
CA GLU A 111 -7.69 7.05 5.30
C GLU A 111 -8.62 7.77 4.31
N HIS A 112 -8.55 7.37 3.05
CA HIS A 112 -9.31 7.97 1.95
C HIS A 112 -10.53 7.12 1.54
N VAL A 113 -10.72 5.96 2.18
CA VAL A 113 -11.80 5.02 1.87
C VAL A 113 -13.07 5.39 2.61
N SER A 114 -14.21 5.33 1.91
CA SER A 114 -15.52 5.65 2.49
C SER A 114 -16.06 4.53 3.37
N ASP A 115 -15.87 3.27 2.97
CA ASP A 115 -16.27 2.07 3.70
C ASP A 115 -15.07 1.12 3.86
N VAL A 116 -14.43 1.24 5.01
CA VAL A 116 -13.24 0.45 5.36
C VAL A 116 -13.53 -1.04 5.44
N SER A 117 -14.73 -1.42 5.89
CA SER A 117 -15.12 -2.83 5.99
C SER A 117 -15.25 -3.47 4.61
N LEU A 118 -15.92 -2.80 3.68
CA LEU A 118 -16.04 -3.24 2.30
C LEU A 118 -14.69 -3.29 1.60
N PHE A 119 -13.84 -2.29 1.83
CA PHE A 119 -12.48 -2.23 1.29
C PHE A 119 -11.64 -3.45 1.71
N ILE A 120 -11.57 -3.73 3.01
CA ILE A 120 -10.80 -4.87 3.54
C ILE A 120 -11.37 -6.20 3.04
N LYS A 121 -12.70 -6.33 2.98
CA LYS A 121 -13.38 -7.50 2.43
C LYS A 121 -13.01 -7.70 0.95
N SER A 122 -12.98 -6.63 0.17
CA SER A 122 -12.62 -6.67 -1.26
C SER A 122 -11.14 -7.07 -1.45
N CYS A 123 -10.24 -6.50 -0.64
CA CYS A 123 -8.83 -6.90 -0.63
C CYS A 123 -8.67 -8.38 -0.26
N SER A 124 -9.35 -8.84 0.80
CA SER A 124 -9.32 -10.25 1.21
C SER A 124 -9.85 -11.17 0.09
N HIS A 125 -10.89 -10.75 -0.63
CA HIS A 125 -11.41 -11.51 -1.75
C HIS A 125 -10.43 -11.59 -2.92
N LEU A 126 -9.60 -10.59 -3.15
CA LEU A 126 -8.57 -10.59 -4.20
C LEU A 126 -7.29 -11.32 -3.80
N LEU A 127 -7.07 -11.56 -2.50
CA LEU A 127 -5.88 -12.26 -2.01
C LEU A 127 -5.96 -13.75 -2.35
N SER A 128 -4.85 -14.34 -2.81
CA SER A 128 -4.72 -15.78 -2.98
C SER A 128 -4.70 -16.49 -1.63
N LYS A 129 -4.94 -17.81 -1.61
CA LYS A 129 -5.08 -18.59 -0.37
C LYS A 129 -3.86 -18.47 0.56
N ASP A 130 -2.66 -18.47 -0.02
CA ASP A 130 -1.40 -18.36 0.71
C ASP A 130 -0.74 -16.99 0.49
N GLY A 131 -1.53 -15.99 0.10
CA GLY A 131 -1.05 -14.65 -0.19
C GLY A 131 -0.79 -13.82 1.05
N ILE A 132 -0.03 -12.73 0.89
CA ILE A 132 0.26 -11.75 1.94
C ILE A 132 -0.27 -10.38 1.56
N MET A 133 -0.87 -9.68 2.53
CA MET A 133 -1.25 -8.27 2.40
C MET A 133 -0.34 -7.43 3.29
N ILE A 134 0.29 -6.42 2.70
CA ILE A 134 1.11 -5.45 3.42
C ILE A 134 0.34 -4.13 3.49
N PHE A 135 0.15 -3.66 4.71
CA PHE A 135 -0.70 -2.54 5.03
C PHE A 135 0.09 -1.45 5.73
N ALA A 136 -0.02 -0.20 5.31
CA ALA A 136 0.47 0.95 6.05
C ALA A 136 -0.61 2.02 6.10
N SER A 137 -0.81 2.59 7.29
CA SER A 137 -1.82 3.61 7.55
C SER A 137 -1.32 4.57 8.62
N LEU A 138 -1.79 5.80 8.59
CA LEU A 138 -1.58 6.75 9.67
C LEU A 138 -2.41 6.33 10.89
N ASN A 139 -1.74 6.10 12.02
CA ASN A 139 -2.41 5.74 13.25
C ASN A 139 -3.15 6.95 13.85
N ARG A 140 -4.34 6.73 14.43
CA ARG A 140 -5.11 7.72 15.17
C ARG A 140 -4.52 7.91 16.57
N THR A 141 -3.41 8.67 16.68
CA THR A 141 -2.76 9.05 17.94
C THR A 141 -2.77 10.56 18.12
N LEU A 142 -2.63 11.03 19.36
CA LEU A 142 -2.47 12.46 19.63
C LEU A 142 -1.23 13.05 18.94
N THR A 143 -0.18 12.24 18.78
CA THR A 143 1.04 12.62 18.05
C THR A 143 0.77 12.82 16.56
N SER A 144 0.03 11.92 15.92
CA SER A 144 -0.35 12.07 14.50
C SER A 144 -1.32 13.25 14.30
N TYR A 145 -2.22 13.51 15.26
CA TYR A 145 -3.06 14.70 15.25
C TYR A 145 -2.23 15.99 15.33
N GLY A 146 -1.28 16.06 16.28
CA GLY A 146 -0.41 17.22 16.43
C GLY A 146 0.48 17.46 15.21
N LEU A 147 1.07 16.42 14.65
CA LEU A 147 1.97 16.53 13.49
C LEU A 147 1.23 16.74 12.17
N ALA A 148 0.22 15.92 11.88
CA ALA A 148 -0.45 15.97 10.57
C ALA A 148 -1.46 17.11 10.46
N ILE A 149 -2.26 17.36 11.49
CA ILE A 149 -3.33 18.37 11.44
C ILE A 149 -2.84 19.71 11.94
N ILE A 150 -2.35 19.79 13.17
CA ILE A 150 -1.94 21.08 13.76
C ILE A 150 -0.63 21.56 13.13
N GLY A 151 0.37 20.67 13.04
CA GLY A 151 1.69 21.05 12.52
C GLY A 151 1.68 21.42 11.05
N VAL A 152 1.16 20.56 10.19
CA VAL A 152 1.27 20.71 8.72
C VAL A 152 0.19 21.62 8.16
N GLU A 153 -1.06 21.49 8.62
CA GLU A 153 -2.18 22.27 8.07
C GLU A 153 -2.31 23.66 8.67
N TYR A 154 -2.14 23.80 10.00
CA TYR A 154 -2.40 25.07 10.71
C TYR A 154 -1.16 25.91 10.97
N ILE A 155 -0.02 25.31 11.34
CA ILE A 155 1.20 26.06 11.67
C ILE A 155 2.05 26.30 10.42
N LEU A 156 2.36 25.25 9.65
CA LEU A 156 3.23 25.35 8.48
C LEU A 156 2.48 25.76 7.22
N GLY A 157 1.15 25.54 7.16
CA GLY A 157 0.33 25.89 6.00
C GLY A 157 0.74 25.19 4.71
N TRP A 158 1.39 24.03 4.80
CA TRP A 158 1.91 23.30 3.63
C TRP A 158 0.83 22.54 2.87
N LEU A 159 -0.28 22.25 3.52
CA LEU A 159 -1.45 21.62 2.93
C LEU A 159 -2.70 22.45 3.21
N PRO A 160 -3.74 22.39 2.36
CA PRO A 160 -5.03 23.01 2.63
C PRO A 160 -5.63 22.50 3.94
N ARG A 161 -6.31 23.39 4.66
CA ARG A 161 -7.03 23.00 5.90
C ARG A 161 -8.10 21.97 5.60
N GLY A 162 -8.21 20.94 6.44
CA GLY A 162 -9.16 19.86 6.28
C GLY A 162 -8.69 18.74 5.33
N THR A 163 -7.40 18.72 4.95
CA THR A 163 -6.84 17.63 4.14
C THR A 163 -6.87 16.29 4.90
N HIS A 164 -6.73 16.35 6.26
CA HIS A 164 -6.76 15.17 7.11
C HIS A 164 -7.99 15.22 8.04
N ASP A 165 -8.92 14.29 7.85
CA ASP A 165 -10.05 14.09 8.74
C ASP A 165 -9.68 13.07 9.81
N TRP A 166 -9.50 13.53 11.05
CA TRP A 166 -9.17 12.70 12.20
C TRP A 166 -10.11 11.50 12.40
N ASN A 167 -11.38 11.66 12.09
CA ASN A 167 -12.38 10.60 12.26
C ASN A 167 -12.20 9.46 11.25
N LYS A 168 -11.43 9.68 10.19
CA LYS A 168 -11.10 8.66 9.17
C LYS A 168 -9.83 7.86 9.49
N PHE A 169 -9.04 8.28 10.48
CA PHE A 169 -7.90 7.51 10.93
C PHE A 169 -8.39 6.28 11.70
N ILE A 170 -7.87 5.13 11.35
CA ILE A 170 -8.23 3.86 11.97
C ILE A 170 -7.19 3.45 13.00
N THR A 171 -7.64 2.93 14.14
CA THR A 171 -6.74 2.43 15.17
C THR A 171 -6.27 1.00 14.84
N PRO A 172 -5.10 0.56 15.36
CA PRO A 172 -4.65 -0.81 15.20
C PRO A 172 -5.66 -1.87 15.68
N ASP A 173 -6.42 -1.57 16.73
CA ASP A 173 -7.39 -2.51 17.27
C ASP A 173 -8.65 -2.61 16.41
N GLU A 174 -9.12 -1.50 15.84
CA GLU A 174 -10.20 -1.52 14.83
C GLU A 174 -9.79 -2.34 13.60
N LEU A 175 -8.55 -2.16 13.11
CA LEU A 175 -8.00 -2.95 12.01
C LEU A 175 -7.91 -4.45 12.36
N LYS A 176 -7.46 -4.81 13.56
CA LYS A 176 -7.42 -6.22 14.01
C LYS A 176 -8.78 -6.88 13.95
N VAL A 177 -9.83 -6.17 14.40
CA VAL A 177 -11.21 -6.68 14.34
C VAL A 177 -11.65 -6.92 12.91
N LEU A 178 -11.40 -5.96 12.01
CA LEU A 178 -11.77 -6.06 10.60
C LEU A 178 -10.99 -7.17 9.88
N PHE A 179 -9.70 -7.33 10.14
CA PHE A 179 -8.91 -8.42 9.56
C PHE A 179 -9.40 -9.78 10.03
N LYS A 180 -9.68 -9.94 11.32
CA LYS A 180 -10.19 -11.19 11.89
C LYS A 180 -11.56 -11.55 11.30
N SER A 181 -12.47 -10.58 11.13
CA SER A 181 -13.80 -10.82 10.54
C SER A 181 -13.74 -11.24 9.06
N ASN A 182 -12.66 -10.88 8.36
CA ASN A 182 -12.39 -11.28 6.98
C ASN A 182 -11.42 -12.46 6.85
N GLN A 183 -11.21 -13.24 7.94
CA GLN A 183 -10.36 -14.44 7.97
C GLN A 183 -8.88 -14.16 7.66
N LEU A 184 -8.44 -12.91 7.82
CA LEU A 184 -7.04 -12.52 7.66
C LEU A 184 -6.30 -12.70 9.00
N LYS A 185 -5.14 -13.36 8.94
CA LYS A 185 -4.26 -13.51 10.09
C LYS A 185 -3.21 -12.41 10.09
N ILE A 186 -3.08 -11.68 11.20
CA ILE A 186 -2.00 -10.71 11.38
C ILE A 186 -0.74 -11.46 11.79
N CYS A 187 0.29 -11.39 10.94
CA CYS A 187 1.59 -12.01 11.21
C CYS A 187 2.54 -11.03 11.90
N LEU A 188 2.38 -9.73 11.65
CA LEU A 188 3.25 -8.69 12.16
C LEU A 188 2.49 -7.37 12.26
N LEU A 189 2.67 -6.64 13.34
CA LEU A 189 2.14 -5.30 13.53
C LEU A 189 3.26 -4.41 14.07
N TYR A 190 3.55 -3.29 13.36
CA TYR A 190 4.40 -2.22 13.86
C TYR A 190 3.56 -0.97 14.07
N THR A 191 3.78 -0.29 15.19
CA THR A 191 3.23 1.04 15.45
C THR A 191 4.39 2.01 15.66
N SER A 192 4.19 3.30 15.43
CA SER A 192 5.22 4.32 15.66
C SER A 192 5.71 4.36 17.12
N ASP A 193 4.86 3.93 18.05
CA ASP A 193 5.17 3.90 19.48
C ASP A 193 6.11 2.74 19.88
N ALA A 194 6.32 1.77 18.96
CA ALA A 194 7.24 0.64 19.16
C ALA A 194 8.65 0.89 18.61
N ALA A 195 8.90 2.06 18.02
CA ALA A 195 10.21 2.43 17.46
C ALA A 195 11.09 3.18 18.46
N ASP A 196 10.56 3.53 19.65
CA ASP A 196 11.25 4.28 20.70
C ASP A 196 11.63 3.38 21.91
N GLU A 197 11.42 2.06 21.84
CA GLU A 197 11.96 1.04 22.75
C GLU A 197 13.07 0.23 22.04
#